data_0a81dadf1caf2722cd3748b7d2c253be
#
_entry.id   0a81dadf1caf2722cd3748b7d2c253be
#
_cell.length_a   1.000
_cell.length_b   1.000
_cell.length_c   1.000
_cell.angle_alpha   90.00
_cell.angle_beta   90.00
_cell.angle_gamma   90.00
#
_symmetry.space_group_name_H-M   'P 1'
#
loop_
_entity.id
_entity.type
_entity.pdbx_description
1 polymer ?
#
loop_
_entity_poly.entity_id
_entity_poly.type
_entity_poly.pdbx_seq_one_letter_code
_entity_poly.pdbx_strand_id
1 'polypeptide(L)'
;MAAQQASAAGVPVSLVERVIRRESGGNPRAVSRGNYGLMQIRLGTARAMGYSGSASGLLDPQTNMTYAVRYLAGAYRAAGGNENRAVALYARGYYGVAKAQGFTPHGSPYRFPAYSRGAGFYQPVAFQTEEPLDGVGSHRVWSHRHHPV
;
A
#
# COMPACT_ATOMS: atom_id res chain seq x y z
N MET A 1 18.95 1.58 -5.11
CA MET A 1 17.62 2.18 -4.91
C MET A 1 16.74 1.34 -4.01
N ALA A 2 16.51 0.09 -4.35
CA ALA A 2 15.67 -0.76 -3.50
C ALA A 2 16.24 -0.95 -2.10
N ALA A 3 17.55 -1.12 -2.00
CA ALA A 3 18.18 -1.33 -0.69
C ALA A 3 18.01 -0.11 0.23
N GLN A 4 18.09 1.09 -0.33
CA GLN A 4 17.92 2.30 0.46
C GLN A 4 16.50 2.43 0.97
N GLN A 5 15.52 2.16 0.13
CA GLN A 5 14.13 2.24 0.54
C GLN A 5 13.78 1.14 1.54
N ALA A 6 14.30 -0.06 1.32
CA ALA A 6 14.06 -1.17 2.25
C ALA A 6 14.63 -0.84 3.62
N SER A 7 15.85 -0.33 3.67
CA SER A 7 16.49 0.04 4.93
C SER A 7 15.72 1.13 5.65
N ALA A 8 15.30 2.16 4.92
CA ALA A 8 14.55 3.27 5.51
C ALA A 8 13.21 2.82 6.09
N ALA A 9 12.60 1.80 5.51
CA ALA A 9 11.30 1.31 5.95
C ALA A 9 11.40 0.13 6.92
N GLY A 10 12.60 -0.40 7.13
CA GLY A 10 12.78 -1.52 8.04
C GLY A 10 12.30 -2.86 7.50
N VAL A 11 12.39 -3.07 6.19
CA VAL A 11 12.00 -4.34 5.58
C VAL A 11 13.18 -4.95 4.85
N PRO A 12 13.19 -6.28 4.66
CA PRO A 12 14.27 -6.92 3.91
C PRO A 12 14.26 -6.47 2.46
N VAL A 13 15.45 -6.23 1.89
CA VAL A 13 15.53 -5.87 0.47
C VAL A 13 15.02 -7.00 -0.40
N SER A 14 15.19 -8.25 0.01
CA SER A 14 14.66 -9.40 -0.71
C SER A 14 13.14 -9.32 -0.88
N LEU A 15 12.46 -8.81 0.13
CA LEU A 15 11.00 -8.66 0.05
C LEU A 15 10.62 -7.60 -0.99
N VAL A 16 11.32 -6.46 -0.98
CA VAL A 16 11.06 -5.41 -1.97
C VAL A 16 11.27 -5.96 -3.38
N GLU A 17 12.37 -6.68 -3.58
CA GLU A 17 12.68 -7.25 -4.89
C GLU A 17 11.64 -8.28 -5.34
N ARG A 18 11.14 -9.08 -4.41
CA ARG A 18 10.09 -10.05 -4.72
C ARG A 18 8.82 -9.37 -5.20
N VAL A 19 8.44 -8.29 -4.52
CA VAL A 19 7.24 -7.55 -4.90
C VAL A 19 7.43 -6.93 -6.28
N ILE A 20 8.58 -6.33 -6.55
CA ILE A 20 8.85 -5.75 -7.86
C ILE A 20 8.73 -6.80 -8.96
N ARG A 21 9.35 -7.96 -8.76
CA ARG A 21 9.29 -9.04 -9.76
C ARG A 21 7.86 -9.50 -9.98
N ARG A 22 7.12 -9.66 -8.91
CA ARG A 22 5.75 -10.14 -9.00
C ARG A 22 4.83 -9.13 -9.67
N GLU A 23 4.96 -7.86 -9.29
CA GLU A 23 4.00 -6.85 -9.72
C GLU A 23 4.26 -6.33 -11.13
N SER A 24 5.51 -6.10 -11.48
CA SER A 24 5.83 -5.46 -12.75
C SER A 24 6.90 -6.19 -13.56
N GLY A 25 7.53 -7.21 -12.99
CA GLY A 25 8.67 -7.85 -13.64
C GLY A 25 9.86 -6.91 -13.78
N GLY A 26 9.87 -5.83 -12.98
CA GLY A 26 10.95 -4.85 -13.05
C GLY A 26 10.70 -3.70 -14.02
N ASN A 27 9.49 -3.60 -14.58
CA ASN A 27 9.18 -2.55 -15.54
C ASN A 27 8.65 -1.31 -14.81
N PRO A 28 9.43 -0.21 -14.78
CA PRO A 28 8.99 0.98 -14.06
C PRO A 28 7.81 1.69 -14.72
N ARG A 29 7.52 1.40 -15.96
CA ARG A 29 6.43 2.04 -16.69
C ARG A 29 5.18 1.19 -16.76
N ALA A 30 5.15 0.08 -16.04
CA ALA A 30 3.99 -0.80 -16.07
C ALA A 30 2.74 -0.10 -15.52
N VAL A 31 1.64 -0.23 -16.21
CA VAL A 31 0.33 0.28 -15.76
C VAL A 31 -0.68 -0.82 -16.00
N SER A 32 -1.40 -1.20 -14.97
CA SER A 32 -2.38 -2.26 -15.09
C SER A 32 -3.51 -2.05 -14.08
N ARG A 33 -4.72 -1.89 -14.58
CA ARG A 33 -5.93 -1.80 -13.74
C ARG A 33 -5.83 -0.71 -12.66
N GLY A 34 -5.23 0.42 -13.01
CA GLY A 34 -5.09 1.52 -12.07
C GLY A 34 -3.95 1.36 -11.08
N ASN A 35 -3.06 0.40 -11.35
CA ASN A 35 -1.83 0.22 -10.58
C ASN A 35 -0.66 0.68 -11.42
N TYR A 36 0.31 1.34 -10.80
CA TYR A 36 1.36 2.05 -11.51
C TYR A 36 2.75 1.63 -11.07
N GLY A 37 3.63 1.47 -12.04
CA GLY A 37 5.07 1.41 -11.87
C GLY A 37 5.61 0.12 -11.29
N LEU A 38 6.83 0.21 -10.78
CA LEU A 38 7.58 -0.96 -10.33
C LEU A 38 6.82 -1.85 -9.36
N MET A 39 6.15 -1.25 -8.40
CA MET A 39 5.48 -2.00 -7.36
C MET A 39 3.96 -1.98 -7.52
N GLN A 40 3.49 -1.47 -8.65
CA GLN A 40 2.06 -1.49 -8.99
C GLN A 40 1.18 -0.93 -7.88
N ILE A 41 1.49 0.29 -7.47
CA ILE A 41 0.73 0.95 -6.42
C ILE A 41 -0.40 1.78 -7.03
N ARG A 42 -1.53 1.83 -6.35
CA ARG A 42 -2.64 2.68 -6.76
C ARG A 42 -2.40 4.11 -6.30
N LEU A 43 -2.92 5.05 -7.07
CA LEU A 43 -2.76 6.46 -6.72
C LEU A 43 -3.34 6.76 -5.33
N GLY A 44 -4.53 6.22 -5.03
CA GLY A 44 -5.14 6.43 -3.72
C GLY A 44 -4.28 5.90 -2.58
N THR A 45 -3.67 4.75 -2.77
CA THR A 45 -2.77 4.17 -1.77
C THR A 45 -1.52 5.03 -1.61
N ALA A 46 -0.95 5.47 -2.74
CA ALA A 46 0.22 6.34 -2.68
C ALA A 46 -0.09 7.64 -1.93
N ARG A 47 -1.27 8.21 -2.20
CA ARG A 47 -1.69 9.42 -1.49
C ARG A 47 -1.84 9.19 0.00
N ALA A 48 -2.37 8.05 0.38
CA ALA A 48 -2.48 7.70 1.79
C ALA A 48 -1.11 7.59 2.44
N MET A 49 -0.08 7.24 1.67
CA MET A 49 1.29 7.17 2.16
C MET A 49 1.99 8.54 2.10
N GLY A 50 1.32 9.57 1.63
CA GLY A 50 1.88 10.92 1.61
C GLY A 50 2.19 11.49 0.24
N TYR A 51 1.88 10.78 -0.82
CA TYR A 51 2.18 11.24 -2.18
C TYR A 51 1.21 12.35 -2.59
N SER A 52 1.71 13.43 -3.18
CA SER A 52 0.85 14.52 -3.63
C SER A 52 0.92 14.76 -5.13
N GLY A 53 1.65 13.93 -5.86
CA GLY A 53 1.78 14.12 -7.30
C GLY A 53 0.68 13.43 -8.10
N SER A 54 0.88 13.40 -9.40
CA SER A 54 -0.07 12.78 -10.33
C SER A 54 0.20 11.29 -10.48
N ALA A 55 -0.74 10.58 -11.10
CA ALA A 55 -0.56 9.16 -11.38
C ALA A 55 0.69 8.90 -12.22
N SER A 56 0.95 9.77 -13.21
CA SER A 56 2.12 9.57 -14.08
C SER A 56 3.43 9.69 -13.31
N GLY A 57 3.46 10.45 -12.22
CA GLY A 57 4.66 10.56 -11.39
C GLY A 57 5.02 9.25 -10.72
N LEU A 58 4.07 8.34 -10.58
CA LEU A 58 4.32 7.03 -10.01
C LEU A 58 5.06 6.09 -10.97
N LEU A 59 5.30 6.52 -12.20
CA LEU A 59 6.11 5.77 -13.14
C LEU A 59 7.60 6.05 -12.96
N ASP A 60 7.94 7.04 -12.15
CA ASP A 60 9.32 7.25 -11.75
C ASP A 60 9.71 6.19 -10.71
N PRO A 61 10.77 5.42 -10.95
CA PRO A 61 11.11 4.30 -10.06
C PRO A 61 11.31 4.70 -8.62
N GLN A 62 12.03 5.78 -8.37
CA GLN A 62 12.28 6.18 -6.99
C GLN A 62 11.03 6.67 -6.29
N THR A 63 10.22 7.46 -7.00
CA THR A 63 8.94 7.93 -6.45
C THR A 63 8.04 6.74 -6.12
N ASN A 64 7.94 5.80 -7.04
CA ASN A 64 7.12 4.62 -6.86
C ASN A 64 7.54 3.87 -5.58
N MET A 65 8.82 3.57 -5.46
CA MET A 65 9.31 2.82 -4.32
C MET A 65 9.18 3.59 -3.00
N THR A 66 9.36 4.91 -3.03
CA THR A 66 9.23 5.71 -1.81
C THR A 66 7.90 5.45 -1.11
N TYR A 67 6.83 5.42 -1.87
CA TYR A 67 5.49 5.25 -1.28
C TYR A 67 5.07 3.80 -1.21
N ALA A 68 5.42 2.99 -2.21
CA ALA A 68 5.05 1.59 -2.21
C ALA A 68 5.78 0.78 -1.14
N VAL A 69 7.05 1.11 -0.86
CA VAL A 69 7.78 0.40 0.19
C VAL A 69 7.21 0.74 1.56
N ARG A 70 6.72 1.95 1.75
CA ARG A 70 6.03 2.29 3.00
C ARG A 70 4.78 1.43 3.18
N TYR A 71 4.02 1.27 2.11
CA TYR A 71 2.83 0.43 2.15
C TYR A 71 3.22 -1.03 2.40
N LEU A 72 4.29 -1.49 1.77
CA LEU A 72 4.80 -2.85 1.97
C LEU A 72 5.26 -3.08 3.40
N ALA A 73 5.84 -2.06 4.03
CA ALA A 73 6.28 -2.19 5.41
C ALA A 73 5.09 -2.49 6.34
N GLY A 74 3.94 -1.88 6.06
CA GLY A 74 2.72 -2.19 6.78
C GLY A 74 2.26 -3.62 6.55
N ALA A 75 2.36 -4.12 5.31
CA ALA A 75 2.02 -5.50 5.01
C ALA A 75 2.96 -6.46 5.73
N TYR A 76 4.24 -6.14 5.77
CA TYR A 76 5.23 -6.96 6.45
C TYR A 76 4.96 -7.01 7.96
N ARG A 77 4.60 -5.88 8.53
CA ARG A 77 4.20 -5.81 9.94
C ARG A 77 2.96 -6.66 10.18
N ALA A 78 1.94 -6.50 9.35
CA ALA A 78 0.71 -7.26 9.47
C ALA A 78 0.95 -8.77 9.32
N ALA A 79 1.98 -9.12 8.55
CA ALA A 79 2.37 -10.51 8.33
C ALA A 79 3.22 -11.09 9.46
N GLY A 80 3.53 -10.29 10.49
CA GLY A 80 4.38 -10.74 11.57
C GLY A 80 5.80 -11.02 11.13
N GLY A 81 6.28 -10.36 10.09
CA GLY A 81 7.62 -10.55 9.57
C GLY A 81 7.75 -11.71 8.59
N ASN A 82 6.66 -12.34 8.19
CA ASN A 82 6.70 -13.44 7.25
C ASN A 82 6.63 -12.90 5.82
N GLU A 83 7.69 -13.10 5.03
CA GLU A 83 7.76 -12.53 3.69
C GLU A 83 6.68 -13.06 2.75
N ASN A 84 6.43 -14.36 2.77
CA ASN A 84 5.43 -14.94 1.89
C ASN A 84 4.05 -14.33 2.16
N ARG A 85 3.71 -14.20 3.44
CA ARG A 85 2.44 -13.60 3.82
C ARG A 85 2.41 -12.12 3.47
N ALA A 86 3.54 -11.42 3.64
CA ALA A 86 3.62 -10.00 3.30
C ALA A 86 3.34 -9.75 1.82
N VAL A 87 3.90 -10.59 0.95
CA VAL A 87 3.66 -10.49 -0.49
C VAL A 87 2.17 -10.65 -0.80
N ALA A 88 1.53 -11.64 -0.17
CA ALA A 88 0.10 -11.88 -0.37
C ALA A 88 -0.74 -10.71 0.14
N LEU A 89 -0.41 -10.20 1.32
CA LEU A 89 -1.14 -9.08 1.90
C LEU A 89 -0.97 -7.81 1.08
N TYR A 90 0.24 -7.57 0.58
CA TYR A 90 0.48 -6.42 -0.29
C TYR A 90 -0.42 -6.49 -1.53
N ALA A 91 -0.50 -7.66 -2.13
CA ALA A 91 -1.25 -7.83 -3.38
C ALA A 91 -2.75 -7.63 -3.20
N ARG A 92 -3.32 -8.11 -2.09
CA ARG A 92 -4.77 -8.06 -1.93
C ARG A 92 -5.25 -6.98 -0.98
N GLY A 93 -4.33 -6.27 -0.33
CA GLY A 93 -4.69 -5.29 0.68
C GLY A 93 -4.73 -5.90 2.08
N TYR A 94 -4.36 -5.10 3.07
CA TYR A 94 -4.25 -5.62 4.43
C TYR A 94 -4.92 -4.71 5.47
N TYR A 95 -5.84 -3.84 5.03
CA TYR A 95 -6.49 -2.90 5.95
C TYR A 95 -7.16 -3.63 7.11
N GLY A 96 -7.90 -4.69 6.81
CA GLY A 96 -8.60 -5.44 7.85
C GLY A 96 -7.67 -6.10 8.84
N VAL A 97 -6.57 -6.68 8.35
CA VAL A 97 -5.58 -7.33 9.21
C VAL A 97 -4.90 -6.30 10.10
N ALA A 98 -4.50 -5.16 9.51
CA ALA A 98 -3.85 -4.10 10.27
C ALA A 98 -4.78 -3.55 11.33
N LYS A 99 -6.03 -3.32 10.99
CA LYS A 99 -7.01 -2.80 11.94
C LYS A 99 -7.19 -3.76 13.11
N ALA A 100 -7.27 -5.04 12.83
CA ALA A 100 -7.39 -6.04 13.89
C ALA A 100 -6.17 -6.05 14.81
N GLN A 101 -5.01 -5.66 14.29
CA GLN A 101 -3.77 -5.57 15.06
C GLN A 101 -3.55 -4.20 15.68
N GLY A 102 -4.42 -3.24 15.40
CA GLY A 102 -4.35 -1.93 16.04
C GLY A 102 -3.52 -0.88 15.32
N PHE A 103 -3.27 -1.02 14.02
CA PHE A 103 -2.53 0.02 13.29
C PHE A 103 -3.17 0.28 11.92
N THR A 104 -2.74 1.35 11.26
CA THR A 104 -3.25 1.66 9.94
C THR A 104 -2.24 1.26 8.88
N PRO A 105 -2.71 0.82 7.72
CA PRO A 105 -1.81 0.55 6.61
C PRO A 105 -1.12 1.81 6.09
N HIS A 106 -1.55 2.97 6.56
CA HIS A 106 -1.03 4.24 6.08
C HIS A 106 0.18 4.72 6.86
N GLY A 107 0.82 3.83 7.52
CA GLY A 107 2.12 4.13 8.10
C GLY A 107 2.13 4.73 9.46
N SER A 108 1.03 5.18 9.95
CA SER A 108 1.01 5.76 11.25
C SER A 108 0.68 4.72 12.27
N PRO A 109 1.44 4.68 13.31
CA PRO A 109 1.19 3.72 14.33
C PRO A 109 -0.07 4.03 14.96
N TYR A 110 -0.79 4.21 14.95
CA TYR A 110 -1.77 4.39 15.57
C TYR A 110 -2.59 5.31 15.39
N ARG A 111 -2.91 5.73 14.71
CA ARG A 111 -3.77 6.63 14.61
C ARG A 111 -5.10 6.16 14.52
N PHE A 112 -5.43 4.89 14.61
CA PHE A 112 -6.78 4.42 14.70
C PHE A 112 -7.54 5.13 15.73
N PRO A 113 -6.99 5.30 16.85
CA PRO A 113 -7.74 5.92 17.85
C PRO A 113 -8.12 7.26 17.46
N ALA A 114 -7.26 7.94 16.86
CA ALA A 114 -7.56 9.23 16.52
C ALA A 114 -8.64 9.23 15.55
N TYR A 115 -8.75 8.28 14.76
CA TYR A 115 -9.59 8.29 13.77
C TYR A 115 -10.70 7.50 14.06
N SER A 116 -10.48 6.61 14.74
CA SER A 116 -11.45 5.81 15.06
C SER A 116 -11.84 5.88 16.40
N ARG A 117 -11.30 6.54 17.23
CA ARG A 117 -11.64 6.54 18.41
C ARG A 117 -12.58 7.19 18.47
N GLY A 118 -12.72 7.08 18.20
CA GLY A 118 -13.48 7.62 18.19
C GLY A 118 -13.54 7.81 17.06
N ALA A 119 -13.57 7.85 16.68
CA ALA A 119 -13.57 8.08 15.66
C ALA A 119 -13.20 7.34 14.73
N GLY A 120 -13.24 7.19 14.61
CA GLY A 120 -12.89 6.71 13.85
C GLY A 120 -12.53 6.51 12.84
N PHE A 121 -12.48 6.68 12.53
CA PHE A 121 -11.95 6.39 11.60
C PHE A 121 -11.65 6.28 10.52
N TYR A 122 -11.83 6.27 9.99
CA TYR A 122 -11.33 6.19 9.00
C TYR A 122 -11.63 5.93 8.16
N GLN A 123 -11.71 6.19 8.13
CA GLN A 123 -11.70 5.92 7.35
C GLN A 123 -11.61 5.86 6.52
N PRO A 124 -11.82 6.04 6.34
CA PRO A 124 -11.68 6.03 5.36
C PRO A 124 -11.70 6.24 4.52
N VAL A 125 -11.66 6.26 4.20
CA VAL A 125 -11.45 6.23 3.31
C VAL A 125 -11.62 5.83 2.76
N ALA A 126 -11.48 5.86 2.50
CA ALA A 126 -11.33 5.22 2.00
C ALA A 126 -11.43 4.66 1.58
N PHE A 127 -11.47 4.55 1.71
CA PHE A 127 -11.39 3.80 1.37
C PHE A 127 -11.69 3.54 0.98
N GLN A 128 -11.71 3.58 0.94
CA GLN A 128 -11.88 3.11 0.62
C GLN A 128 -12.03 2.84 0.01
N THR A 129 -12.20 3.14 0.02
CA THR A 129 -12.28 2.61 -0.44
C THR A 129 -12.37 2.55 -1.13
N GLU A 130 -12.64 2.84 -1.31
CA GLU A 130 -12.57 2.49 -1.88
C GLU A 130 -12.51 2.64 -2.63
N GLU A 131 -12.67 3.13 -2.72
CA GLU A 131 -12.51 3.02 -3.40
C GLU A 131 -12.60 3.22 -4.19
N PRO A 132 -12.90 3.67 -4.37
CA PRO A 132 -13.01 3.74 -5.10
C PRO A 132 -13.01 4.27 -5.69
N LEU A 133 -13.17 4.95 -5.84
CA LEU A 133 -12.98 5.23 -6.38
C LEU A 133 -12.67 5.61 -7.23
N ASP A 134 -12.60 6.01 -7.69
CA ASP A 134 -12.29 6.20 -8.44
C ASP A 134 -12.56 5.86 -9.34
N GLY A 135 -12.96 5.64 -9.10
CA GLY A 135 -13.12 5.17 -9.43
C GLY A 135 -12.87 4.50 -9.72
N VAL A 136 -12.98 4.45 -9.40
CA VAL A 136 -12.60 3.67 -9.44
C VAL A 136 -12.62 2.84 -9.22
N GLY A 137 -12.83 2.53 -8.87
CA GLY A 137 -12.79 1.66 -8.47
C GLY A 137 -12.60 0.79 -7.97
N SER A 138 -12.73 0.55 -7.52
CA SER A 138 -12.46 -0.26 -6.94
C SER A 138 -12.19 -1.00 -6.25
N HIS A 139 -12.26 -1.37 -5.80
CA HIS A 139 -11.95 -2.03 -4.92
C HIS A 139 -11.45 -2.77 -4.53
N ARG A 140 -11.68 -2.93 -4.71
CA ARG A 140 -11.25 -3.58 -4.18
C ARG A 140 -11.18 -3.37 -3.29
N VAL A 141 -10.94 -2.74 -2.89
CA VAL A 141 -10.68 -2.71 -2.08
C VAL A 141 -10.39 -2.60 -1.61
N TRP A 142 -10.85 -2.29 -1.65
CA TRP A 142 -10.51 -2.35 -1.02
C TRP A 142 -10.78 -2.54 -0.79
N SER A 143 -10.82 -2.27 -1.08
CA SER A 143 -11.12 -2.61 -0.72
C SER A 143 -11.25 -2.82 -0.65
N HIS A 144 -11.64 -2.95 -0.72
CA HIS A 144 -11.96 -3.26 -0.39
C HIS A 144 -12.01 -3.53 -0.45
N ARG A 145 -12.55 -3.48 -0.64
CA ARG A 145 -12.75 -3.74 -0.50
C ARG A 145 -12.92 -3.70 -0.35
N HIS A 146 -13.11 -3.15 -0.27
CA HIS A 146 -13.28 -3.17 0.16
C HIS A 146 -13.29 -3.25 0.25
N HIS A 147 -13.67 -2.99 0.09
CA HIS A 147 -13.72 -3.09 0.43
C HIS A 147 -13.85 -3.34 0.45
N PRO A 148 -14.03 -3.24 0.38
CA PRO A 148 -14.23 -3.55 0.56
C PRO A 148 -14.28 -3.78 0.65
N VAL A 149 -14.47 -3.46 0.57
CA VAL A 149 -14.37 -3.80 0.79
C VAL A 149 -14.56 -4.07 0.97
#